data_d4486697913fac15e339730827c07030
#
_entry.id   d4486697913fac15e339730827c07030
#
_cell.length_a   1.000
_cell.length_b   1.000
_cell.length_c   1.000
_cell.angle_alpha   90.00
_cell.angle_beta   90.00
_cell.angle_gamma   90.00
#
_symmetry.space_group_name_H-M   'P 1'
#
loop_
_entity.id
_entity.type
_entity.pdbx_description
1 polymer ?
#
loop_
_entity_poly.entity_id
_entity_poly.type
_entity_poly.pdbx_seq_one_letter_code
_entity_poly.pdbx_strand_id
1 'polypeptide(L)'
;MEQEVLVLDGGPLSGPQVVAVARSKCSVDIGPVAIDLMQSAQDVVHAVATSGKATYGINTGFGALSTTRIDHDKLTELQMNILRSHAAGVGEPLDEEIVRGMMVLLAASLCRGMSGSRPEVAQRLAEMLNKGVTPVVPSRGSVGASGDLAPLAHLALVLCGEGEAMYGEQTMAGKDAMGEAGITPISPIEKEGLALINGTHMMASIASLALADIAILCEAAVTSTAMAIDAAKATDTFLDQRLHLARVQSGQQTVA
;
A
#
# COMPACT_ATOMS: atom_id res chain seq x y z
N MET A 1 -15.43 -15.63 -17.27
CA MET A 1 -14.06 -15.67 -16.72
C MET A 1 -14.22 -15.52 -15.23
N GLU A 2 -13.81 -16.49 -14.44
CA GLU A 2 -13.74 -16.31 -12.99
C GLU A 2 -12.78 -15.15 -12.73
N GLN A 3 -13.23 -14.19 -11.95
CA GLN A 3 -12.42 -13.04 -11.59
C GLN A 3 -11.37 -13.56 -10.59
N GLU A 4 -10.12 -13.48 -10.95
CA GLU A 4 -9.01 -13.90 -10.09
C GLU A 4 -9.03 -13.08 -8.79
N VAL A 5 -9.06 -13.75 -7.65
CA VAL A 5 -9.08 -13.12 -6.33
C VAL A 5 -7.72 -13.26 -5.69
N LEU A 6 -7.10 -12.15 -5.32
CA LEU A 6 -5.87 -12.14 -4.55
C LEU A 6 -6.18 -12.35 -3.07
N VAL A 7 -5.76 -13.47 -2.51
CA VAL A 7 -5.89 -13.76 -1.07
C VAL A 7 -4.63 -13.33 -0.33
N LEU A 8 -4.78 -12.47 0.66
CA LEU A 8 -3.68 -11.99 1.53
C LEU A 8 -3.61 -12.86 2.79
N ASP A 9 -2.62 -13.73 2.85
CA ASP A 9 -2.40 -14.69 3.97
C ASP A 9 -1.20 -14.35 4.87
N GLY A 10 -0.69 -13.11 4.79
CA GLY A 10 0.50 -12.69 5.55
C GLY A 10 1.83 -13.06 4.89
N GLY A 11 1.80 -13.73 3.74
CA GLY A 11 2.97 -14.02 2.90
C GLY A 11 3.49 -12.82 2.11
N PRO A 12 4.55 -13.01 1.31
CA PRO A 12 5.08 -11.96 0.45
C PRO A 12 4.10 -11.62 -0.68
N LEU A 13 3.98 -10.33 -1.00
CA LEU A 13 3.24 -9.83 -2.15
C LEU A 13 4.22 -9.52 -3.28
N SER A 14 3.98 -10.06 -4.47
CA SER A 14 4.81 -9.82 -5.65
C SER A 14 4.41 -8.55 -6.41
N GLY A 15 5.37 -7.96 -7.15
CA GLY A 15 5.09 -6.80 -8.01
C GLY A 15 3.93 -7.01 -9.00
N PRO A 16 3.87 -8.13 -9.74
CA PRO A 16 2.72 -8.42 -10.62
C PRO A 16 1.36 -8.45 -9.90
N GLN A 17 1.29 -8.96 -8.66
CA GLN A 17 0.05 -8.93 -7.88
C GLN A 17 -0.35 -7.51 -7.48
N VAL A 18 0.60 -6.65 -7.12
CA VAL A 18 0.33 -5.22 -6.86
C VAL A 18 -0.24 -4.57 -8.12
N VAL A 19 0.37 -4.79 -9.28
CA VAL A 19 -0.09 -4.26 -10.58
C VAL A 19 -1.49 -4.75 -10.93
N ALA A 20 -1.80 -6.04 -10.71
CA ALA A 20 -3.11 -6.61 -10.97
C ALA A 20 -4.22 -5.93 -10.14
N VAL A 21 -3.98 -5.65 -8.85
CA VAL A 21 -4.95 -4.92 -8.00
C VAL A 21 -5.03 -3.45 -8.40
N ALA A 22 -3.89 -2.83 -8.68
CA ALA A 22 -3.81 -1.41 -9.00
C ALA A 22 -4.50 -1.08 -10.33
N ARG A 23 -4.15 -1.78 -11.42
CA ARG A 23 -4.58 -1.48 -12.80
C ARG A 23 -5.77 -2.34 -13.25
N SER A 24 -5.73 -3.65 -12.99
CA SER A 24 -6.75 -4.58 -13.48
C SER A 24 -7.93 -4.75 -12.53
N LYS A 25 -7.92 -4.05 -11.39
CA LYS A 25 -8.96 -4.11 -10.35
C LYS A 25 -9.26 -5.54 -9.88
N CYS A 26 -8.20 -6.40 -9.85
CA CYS A 26 -8.28 -7.72 -9.25
C CYS A 26 -8.84 -7.62 -7.83
N SER A 27 -9.81 -8.45 -7.49
CA SER A 27 -10.42 -8.47 -6.18
C SER A 27 -9.45 -8.96 -5.11
N VAL A 28 -9.58 -8.45 -3.89
CA VAL A 28 -8.72 -8.78 -2.75
C VAL A 28 -9.56 -9.39 -1.65
N ASP A 29 -9.06 -10.46 -1.05
CA ASP A 29 -9.64 -11.08 0.14
C ASP A 29 -8.58 -11.29 1.22
N ILE A 30 -9.01 -11.34 2.48
CA ILE A 30 -8.14 -11.58 3.63
C ILE A 30 -8.28 -13.03 4.06
N GLY A 31 -7.20 -13.78 3.93
CA GLY A 31 -7.19 -15.20 4.25
C GLY A 31 -7.28 -15.49 5.76
N PRO A 32 -7.77 -16.67 6.14
CA PRO A 32 -7.97 -17.03 7.54
C PRO A 32 -6.66 -17.02 8.35
N VAL A 33 -5.55 -17.41 7.74
CA VAL A 33 -4.22 -17.39 8.40
C VAL A 33 -3.84 -15.96 8.79
N ALA A 34 -4.06 -14.99 7.90
CA ALA A 34 -3.79 -13.59 8.20
C ALA A 34 -4.69 -13.06 9.32
N ILE A 35 -5.97 -13.46 9.34
CA ILE A 35 -6.92 -13.10 10.41
C ILE A 35 -6.40 -13.57 11.75
N ASP A 36 -5.98 -14.85 11.87
CA ASP A 36 -5.45 -15.43 13.11
C ASP A 36 -4.17 -14.75 13.56
N LEU A 37 -3.25 -14.44 12.63
CA LEU A 37 -2.00 -13.73 12.92
C LEU A 37 -2.28 -12.31 13.43
N MET A 38 -3.18 -11.58 12.79
CA MET A 38 -3.55 -10.22 13.19
C MET A 38 -4.24 -10.22 14.56
N GLN A 39 -5.17 -11.14 14.80
CA GLN A 39 -5.86 -11.26 16.09
C GLN A 39 -4.87 -11.55 17.23
N SER A 40 -3.96 -12.50 17.02
CA SER A 40 -2.93 -12.83 18.01
C SER A 40 -2.05 -11.62 18.37
N ALA A 41 -1.68 -10.82 17.39
CA ALA A 41 -0.88 -9.61 17.60
C ALA A 41 -1.69 -8.50 18.31
N GLN A 42 -2.95 -8.35 17.96
CA GLN A 42 -3.85 -7.39 18.59
C GLN A 42 -4.11 -7.73 20.06
N ASP A 43 -4.27 -9.01 20.40
CA ASP A 43 -4.43 -9.45 21.79
C ASP A 43 -3.23 -9.06 22.65
N VAL A 44 -2.00 -9.13 22.10
CA VAL A 44 -0.78 -8.65 22.79
C VAL A 44 -0.83 -7.14 23.00
N VAL A 45 -1.22 -6.36 21.99
CA VAL A 45 -1.34 -4.89 22.10
C VAL A 45 -2.38 -4.52 23.15
N HIS A 46 -3.54 -5.17 23.16
CA HIS A 46 -4.60 -4.95 24.13
C HIS A 46 -4.15 -5.27 25.56
N ALA A 47 -3.47 -6.40 25.75
CA ALA A 47 -2.91 -6.78 27.07
C ALA A 47 -1.90 -5.74 27.56
N VAL A 48 -1.06 -5.19 26.69
CA VAL A 48 -0.12 -4.12 27.03
C VAL A 48 -0.85 -2.82 27.35
N ALA A 49 -1.86 -2.44 26.57
CA ALA A 49 -2.63 -1.21 26.77
C ALA A 49 -3.32 -1.19 28.15
N THR A 50 -3.80 -2.37 28.60
CA THR A 50 -4.49 -2.55 29.88
C THR A 50 -3.56 -2.79 31.05
N SER A 51 -2.28 -3.13 30.84
CA SER A 51 -1.31 -3.50 31.89
C SER A 51 -0.92 -2.37 32.85
N GLY A 52 -1.29 -1.14 32.56
CA GLY A 52 -0.90 0.03 33.35
C GLY A 52 0.52 0.54 33.10
N LYS A 53 1.35 -0.16 32.32
CA LYS A 53 2.71 0.25 31.95
C LYS A 53 2.66 1.19 30.73
N ALA A 54 3.32 2.34 30.80
CA ALA A 54 3.47 3.23 29.66
C ALA A 54 4.29 2.54 28.54
N THR A 55 3.70 2.38 27.36
CA THR A 55 4.34 1.75 26.21
C THR A 55 4.13 2.62 24.99
N TYR A 56 5.25 3.06 24.39
CA TYR A 56 5.24 3.96 23.24
C TYR A 56 4.39 3.41 22.07
N GLY A 57 3.56 4.29 21.53
CA GLY A 57 2.69 3.98 20.39
C GLY A 57 1.45 3.15 20.73
N ILE A 58 1.31 2.67 21.96
CA ILE A 58 0.15 1.92 22.42
C ILE A 58 -0.73 2.79 23.34
N ASN A 59 -0.20 3.22 24.49
CA ASN A 59 -0.93 3.99 25.49
C ASN A 59 -0.17 5.24 25.97
N THR A 60 0.72 5.77 25.13
CA THR A 60 1.42 7.06 25.36
C THR A 60 1.13 8.02 24.20
N GLY A 61 1.41 9.31 24.41
CA GLY A 61 1.50 10.26 23.31
C GLY A 61 2.69 9.97 22.39
N PHE A 62 2.87 10.79 21.37
CA PHE A 62 3.91 10.66 20.35
C PHE A 62 4.94 11.78 20.44
N GLY A 63 6.13 11.57 19.88
CA GLY A 63 7.20 12.56 19.87
C GLY A 63 7.57 13.03 21.29
N ALA A 64 7.45 14.32 21.57
CA ALA A 64 7.73 14.89 22.89
C ALA A 64 6.85 14.35 24.03
N LEU A 65 5.69 13.78 23.71
CA LEU A 65 4.76 13.18 24.67
C LEU A 65 4.91 11.65 24.77
N SER A 66 5.99 11.07 24.26
CA SER A 66 6.21 9.62 24.19
C SER A 66 6.27 8.92 25.56
N THR A 67 6.51 9.66 26.64
CA THR A 67 6.51 9.15 28.02
C THR A 67 5.22 9.48 28.79
N THR A 68 4.33 10.30 28.21
CA THR A 68 3.08 10.72 28.85
C THR A 68 2.02 9.64 28.59
N ARG A 69 1.57 8.99 29.65
CA ARG A 69 0.48 8.02 29.59
C ARG A 69 -0.85 8.70 29.24
N ILE A 70 -1.60 8.08 28.36
CA ILE A 70 -2.94 8.50 27.94
C ILE A 70 -3.96 7.54 28.55
N ASP A 71 -5.04 8.08 29.09
CA ASP A 71 -6.13 7.29 29.62
C ASP A 71 -6.86 6.52 28.52
N HIS A 72 -7.34 5.33 28.84
CA HIS A 72 -7.93 4.40 27.87
C HIS A 72 -9.11 5.01 27.08
N ASP A 73 -9.93 5.81 27.74
CA ASP A 73 -11.08 6.52 27.13
C ASP A 73 -10.68 7.56 26.07
N LYS A 74 -9.43 8.01 26.08
CA LYS A 74 -8.87 8.98 25.13
C LYS A 74 -8.03 8.34 24.01
N LEU A 75 -7.83 7.02 24.03
CA LEU A 75 -6.95 6.36 23.05
C LEU A 75 -7.48 6.46 21.63
N THR A 76 -8.77 6.28 21.42
CA THR A 76 -9.40 6.46 20.09
C THR A 76 -9.21 7.86 19.55
N GLU A 77 -9.44 8.89 20.39
CA GLU A 77 -9.21 10.29 20.01
C GLU A 77 -7.74 10.53 19.67
N LEU A 78 -6.81 9.97 20.46
CA LEU A 78 -5.37 10.04 20.18
C LEU A 78 -5.01 9.43 18.84
N GLN A 79 -5.56 8.25 18.51
CA GLN A 79 -5.30 7.59 17.23
C GLN A 79 -5.86 8.41 16.04
N MET A 80 -7.04 8.99 16.17
CA MET A 80 -7.57 9.90 15.15
C MET A 80 -6.74 11.17 15.01
N ASN A 81 -6.27 11.74 16.12
CA ASN A 81 -5.48 12.96 16.09
C ASN A 81 -4.10 12.76 15.45
N ILE A 82 -3.49 11.57 15.59
CA ILE A 82 -2.26 11.26 14.83
C ILE A 82 -2.52 11.24 13.33
N LEU A 83 -3.62 10.65 12.87
CA LEU A 83 -3.99 10.63 11.46
C LEU A 83 -4.22 12.06 10.94
N ARG A 84 -5.03 12.86 11.63
CA ARG A 84 -5.33 14.26 11.26
C ARG A 84 -4.08 15.13 11.21
N SER A 85 -3.20 15.00 12.20
CA SER A 85 -1.97 15.82 12.29
C SER A 85 -0.94 15.46 11.22
N HIS A 86 -0.96 14.23 10.69
CA HIS A 86 -0.04 13.77 9.66
C HIS A 86 -0.59 13.92 8.23
N ALA A 87 -1.89 14.14 8.05
CA ALA A 87 -2.50 14.38 6.74
C ALA A 87 -2.21 15.80 6.23
N ALA A 88 -0.92 16.10 6.05
CA ALA A 88 -0.40 17.41 5.66
C ALA A 88 0.18 17.42 4.24
N GLY A 89 -0.24 16.46 3.39
CA GLY A 89 0.12 16.39 1.98
C GLY A 89 -0.43 17.56 1.18
N VAL A 90 0.28 17.95 0.13
CA VAL A 90 -0.10 19.05 -0.79
C VAL A 90 0.13 18.63 -2.25
N GLY A 91 -0.38 19.44 -3.18
CA GLY A 91 -0.23 19.20 -4.63
C GLY A 91 -1.42 18.45 -5.22
N GLU A 92 -1.30 18.12 -6.50
CA GLU A 92 -2.34 17.39 -7.22
C GLU A 92 -2.52 15.98 -6.63
N PRO A 93 -3.71 15.40 -6.70
CA PRO A 93 -3.95 14.02 -6.31
C PRO A 93 -3.03 13.05 -7.06
N LEU A 94 -2.62 11.98 -6.39
CA LEU A 94 -1.98 10.81 -7.02
C LEU A 94 -2.99 10.08 -7.91
N ASP A 95 -2.49 9.45 -8.96
CA ASP A 95 -3.28 8.59 -9.84
C ASP A 95 -3.92 7.43 -9.06
N GLU A 96 -5.13 7.03 -9.46
CA GLU A 96 -5.90 5.96 -8.83
C GLU A 96 -5.06 4.68 -8.67
N GLU A 97 -4.30 4.29 -9.69
CA GLU A 97 -3.50 3.07 -9.65
C GLU A 97 -2.43 3.10 -8.56
N ILE A 98 -1.81 4.27 -8.29
CA ILE A 98 -0.83 4.42 -7.23
C ILE A 98 -1.50 4.21 -5.87
N VAL A 99 -2.64 4.86 -5.65
CA VAL A 99 -3.36 4.79 -4.37
C VAL A 99 -3.90 3.37 -4.12
N ARG A 100 -4.43 2.71 -5.13
CA ARG A 100 -4.87 1.30 -5.03
C ARG A 100 -3.70 0.38 -4.70
N GLY A 101 -2.54 0.59 -5.32
CA GLY A 101 -1.30 -0.10 -4.97
C GLY A 101 -0.87 0.15 -3.52
N MET A 102 -0.98 1.38 -3.02
CA MET A 102 -0.75 1.71 -1.60
C MET A 102 -1.68 0.92 -0.68
N MET A 103 -2.98 0.87 -1.02
CA MET A 103 -4.00 0.19 -0.20
C MET A 103 -3.71 -1.32 -0.09
N VAL A 104 -3.42 -2.01 -1.19
CA VAL A 104 -3.13 -3.45 -1.15
C VAL A 104 -1.82 -3.75 -0.43
N LEU A 105 -0.79 -2.91 -0.58
CA LEU A 105 0.48 -3.05 0.13
C LEU A 105 0.31 -2.85 1.63
N LEU A 106 -0.49 -1.85 2.03
CA LEU A 106 -0.82 -1.62 3.45
C LEU A 106 -1.59 -2.81 4.01
N ALA A 107 -2.63 -3.29 3.33
CA ALA A 107 -3.39 -4.48 3.76
C ALA A 107 -2.48 -5.71 3.91
N ALA A 108 -1.62 -5.99 2.92
CA ALA A 108 -0.66 -7.10 2.98
C ALA A 108 0.35 -6.96 4.13
N SER A 109 0.78 -5.73 4.43
CA SER A 109 1.66 -5.45 5.57
C SER A 109 0.99 -5.74 6.92
N LEU A 110 -0.28 -5.33 7.07
CA LEU A 110 -1.08 -5.61 8.27
C LEU A 110 -1.34 -7.10 8.45
N CYS A 111 -1.65 -7.82 7.36
CA CYS A 111 -1.89 -9.27 7.33
C CYS A 111 -0.72 -10.11 7.87
N ARG A 112 0.50 -9.55 7.95
CA ARG A 112 1.64 -10.24 8.58
C ARG A 112 1.48 -10.44 10.10
N GLY A 113 0.50 -9.79 10.73
CA GLY A 113 0.26 -9.90 12.17
C GLY A 113 1.37 -9.31 13.04
N MET A 114 2.15 -8.34 12.53
CA MET A 114 3.24 -7.71 13.30
C MET A 114 2.90 -6.30 13.78
N SER A 115 1.82 -5.72 13.26
CA SER A 115 1.42 -4.34 13.56
C SER A 115 0.53 -4.21 14.80
N GLY A 116 -0.14 -5.29 15.22
CA GLY A 116 -1.11 -5.29 16.31
C GLY A 116 -2.42 -4.60 15.98
N SER A 117 -2.74 -4.50 14.68
CA SER A 117 -4.01 -3.99 14.17
C SER A 117 -5.04 -5.11 14.10
N ARG A 118 -6.32 -4.78 14.33
CA ARG A 118 -7.42 -5.75 14.18
C ARG A 118 -7.56 -6.24 12.73
N PRO A 119 -8.04 -7.49 12.52
CA PRO A 119 -8.35 -8.00 11.19
C PRO A 119 -9.32 -7.12 10.40
N GLU A 120 -10.28 -6.49 11.09
CA GLU A 120 -11.27 -5.58 10.51
C GLU A 120 -10.62 -4.46 9.68
N VAL A 121 -9.47 -3.96 10.06
CA VAL A 121 -8.75 -2.88 9.35
C VAL A 121 -8.31 -3.34 7.96
N ALA A 122 -7.70 -4.51 7.85
CA ALA A 122 -7.30 -5.09 6.57
C ALA A 122 -8.51 -5.47 5.70
N GLN A 123 -9.55 -6.05 6.31
CA GLN A 123 -10.81 -6.37 5.64
C GLN A 123 -11.48 -5.13 5.06
N ARG A 124 -11.47 -4.02 5.79
CA ARG A 124 -12.04 -2.75 5.33
C ARG A 124 -11.26 -2.15 4.16
N LEU A 125 -9.93 -2.26 4.16
CA LEU A 125 -9.09 -1.88 3.01
C LEU A 125 -9.41 -2.74 1.78
N ALA A 126 -9.60 -4.04 1.95
CA ALA A 126 -10.01 -4.94 0.88
C ALA A 126 -11.41 -4.59 0.33
N GLU A 127 -12.36 -4.28 1.21
CA GLU A 127 -13.71 -3.83 0.80
C GLU A 127 -13.65 -2.52 -0.01
N MET A 128 -12.86 -1.54 0.41
CA MET A 128 -12.68 -0.29 -0.33
C MET A 128 -12.10 -0.56 -1.73
N LEU A 129 -11.06 -1.40 -1.83
CA LEU A 129 -10.47 -1.83 -3.11
C LEU A 129 -11.50 -2.49 -4.02
N ASN A 130 -12.28 -3.44 -3.49
CA ASN A 130 -13.24 -4.22 -4.25
C ASN A 130 -14.45 -3.40 -4.71
N LYS A 131 -14.87 -2.42 -3.90
CA LYS A 131 -16.00 -1.55 -4.19
C LYS A 131 -15.61 -0.24 -4.90
N GLY A 132 -14.33 -0.02 -5.16
CA GLY A 132 -13.84 1.13 -5.92
C GLY A 132 -13.85 2.45 -5.15
N VAL A 133 -13.76 2.42 -3.82
CA VAL A 133 -13.55 3.62 -3.00
C VAL A 133 -12.05 3.90 -2.92
N THR A 134 -11.59 4.95 -3.60
CA THR A 134 -10.18 5.30 -3.68
C THR A 134 -9.93 6.64 -2.96
N PRO A 135 -9.14 6.67 -1.87
CA PRO A 135 -8.79 7.89 -1.17
C PRO A 135 -8.11 8.93 -2.08
N VAL A 136 -8.42 10.20 -1.89
CA VAL A 136 -7.67 11.30 -2.52
C VAL A 136 -6.40 11.55 -1.72
N VAL A 137 -5.26 11.25 -2.31
CA VAL A 137 -3.95 11.38 -1.67
C VAL A 137 -3.12 12.40 -2.44
N PRO A 138 -2.73 13.54 -1.82
CA PRO A 138 -1.86 14.52 -2.46
C PRO A 138 -0.48 13.98 -2.81
N SER A 139 0.07 14.38 -3.95
CA SER A 139 1.31 13.84 -4.50
C SER A 139 2.58 14.23 -3.74
N ARG A 140 2.53 15.26 -2.89
CA ARG A 140 3.68 15.78 -2.13
C ARG A 140 3.40 15.71 -0.65
N GLY A 141 4.16 14.89 0.08
CA GLY A 141 3.97 14.70 1.53
C GLY A 141 4.90 13.66 2.12
N SER A 142 5.42 12.72 1.32
CA SER A 142 6.44 11.81 1.79
C SER A 142 7.78 12.53 1.97
N VAL A 143 8.41 12.32 3.12
CA VAL A 143 9.77 12.82 3.40
C VAL A 143 10.79 11.69 3.57
N GLY A 144 10.36 10.44 3.40
CA GLY A 144 11.19 9.25 3.40
C GLY A 144 11.85 8.88 4.73
N ALA A 145 11.73 9.70 5.78
CA ALA A 145 12.46 9.53 7.04
C ALA A 145 11.96 8.35 7.89
N SER A 146 10.64 8.13 7.94
CA SER A 146 9.98 6.99 8.62
C SER A 146 8.98 6.32 7.70
N GLY A 147 9.06 6.60 6.40
CA GLY A 147 8.12 6.15 5.39
C GLY A 147 7.18 7.26 4.89
N ASP A 148 6.07 6.85 4.35
CA ASP A 148 5.09 7.69 3.67
C ASP A 148 3.99 8.19 4.63
N LEU A 149 4.37 8.78 5.77
CA LEU A 149 3.44 9.14 6.85
C LEU A 149 2.25 9.97 6.36
N ALA A 150 2.51 11.09 5.66
CA ALA A 150 1.43 11.97 5.20
C ALA A 150 0.54 11.32 4.13
N PRO A 151 1.05 10.69 3.06
CA PRO A 151 0.23 9.96 2.11
C PRO A 151 -0.64 8.88 2.76
N LEU A 152 -0.08 8.10 3.67
CA LEU A 152 -0.81 7.06 4.39
C LEU A 152 -1.84 7.63 5.35
N ALA A 153 -1.59 8.81 5.94
CA ALA A 153 -2.56 9.50 6.78
C ALA A 153 -3.80 9.94 5.99
N HIS A 154 -3.63 10.47 4.77
CA HIS A 154 -4.77 10.78 3.89
C HIS A 154 -5.59 9.52 3.56
N LEU A 155 -4.94 8.41 3.24
CA LEU A 155 -5.60 7.13 3.02
C LEU A 155 -6.37 6.67 4.27
N ALA A 156 -5.72 6.71 5.44
CA ALA A 156 -6.29 6.26 6.70
C ALA A 156 -7.47 7.12 7.17
N LEU A 157 -7.47 8.43 6.89
CA LEU A 157 -8.62 9.28 7.17
C LEU A 157 -9.88 8.80 6.46
N VAL A 158 -9.78 8.41 5.18
CA VAL A 158 -10.95 7.89 4.43
C VAL A 158 -11.44 6.58 5.05
N LEU A 159 -10.53 5.68 5.42
CA LEU A 159 -10.86 4.43 6.11
C LEU A 159 -11.64 4.69 7.42
N CYS A 160 -11.37 5.85 8.08
CA CYS A 160 -12.05 6.29 9.29
C CYS A 160 -13.29 7.19 9.01
N GLY A 161 -13.67 7.40 7.75
CA GLY A 161 -14.82 8.22 7.36
C GLY A 161 -14.54 9.73 7.33
N GLU A 162 -13.28 10.15 7.30
CA GLU A 162 -12.86 11.53 7.11
C GLU A 162 -12.14 11.70 5.76
N GLY A 163 -11.62 12.90 5.48
CA GLY A 163 -10.91 13.17 4.24
C GLY A 163 -11.81 13.13 2.99
N GLU A 164 -11.20 12.95 1.82
CA GLU A 164 -11.89 12.89 0.53
C GLU A 164 -11.56 11.60 -0.20
N ALA A 165 -12.52 11.08 -0.96
CA ALA A 165 -12.35 9.87 -1.78
C ALA A 165 -13.02 10.04 -3.14
N MET A 166 -12.46 9.35 -4.12
CA MET A 166 -13.12 9.09 -5.39
C MET A 166 -14.02 7.86 -5.26
N TYR A 167 -15.27 8.00 -5.72
CA TYR A 167 -16.20 6.88 -5.88
C TYR A 167 -16.98 7.07 -7.18
N GLY A 168 -16.87 6.11 -8.08
CA GLY A 168 -17.28 6.31 -9.46
C GLY A 168 -16.41 7.39 -10.13
N GLU A 169 -17.05 8.40 -10.72
CA GLU A 169 -16.38 9.54 -11.38
C GLU A 169 -16.38 10.81 -10.51
N GLN A 170 -16.75 10.71 -9.23
CA GLN A 170 -16.93 11.85 -8.35
C GLN A 170 -15.97 11.83 -7.17
N THR A 171 -15.43 12.99 -6.84
CA THR A 171 -14.74 13.23 -5.56
C THR A 171 -15.74 13.72 -4.55
N MET A 172 -15.78 13.09 -3.38
CA MET A 172 -16.69 13.41 -2.30
C MET A 172 -16.05 13.19 -0.93
N ALA A 173 -16.74 13.59 0.14
CA ALA A 173 -16.27 13.32 1.49
C ALA A 173 -16.13 11.81 1.72
N GLY A 174 -15.07 11.40 2.42
CA GLY A 174 -14.77 9.98 2.66
C GLY A 174 -15.94 9.22 3.30
N LYS A 175 -16.66 9.88 4.23
CA LYS A 175 -17.86 9.30 4.85
C LYS A 175 -18.96 8.99 3.83
N ASP A 176 -19.17 9.90 2.88
CA ASP A 176 -20.23 9.75 1.89
C ASP A 176 -19.86 8.67 0.87
N ALA A 177 -18.60 8.65 0.38
CA ALA A 177 -18.09 7.61 -0.50
C ALA A 177 -18.19 6.20 0.12
N MET A 178 -17.79 6.07 1.38
CA MET A 178 -17.91 4.83 2.14
C MET A 178 -19.39 4.43 2.30
N GLY A 179 -20.25 5.39 2.63
CA GLY A 179 -21.69 5.16 2.81
C GLY A 179 -22.38 4.70 1.53
N GLU A 180 -22.12 5.36 0.40
CA GLU A 180 -22.68 4.97 -0.91
C GLU A 180 -22.18 3.60 -1.36
N ALA A 181 -20.93 3.25 -1.04
CA ALA A 181 -20.37 1.93 -1.28
C ALA A 181 -20.88 0.86 -0.28
N GLY A 182 -21.69 1.23 0.72
CA GLY A 182 -22.15 0.33 1.76
C GLY A 182 -21.01 -0.21 2.63
N ILE A 183 -20.03 0.63 2.94
CA ILE A 183 -18.88 0.33 3.79
C ILE A 183 -19.00 1.13 5.09
N THR A 184 -18.87 0.47 6.24
CA THR A 184 -18.84 1.14 7.52
C THR A 184 -17.40 1.59 7.84
N PRO A 185 -17.16 2.90 8.07
CA PRO A 185 -15.85 3.38 8.51
C PRO A 185 -15.42 2.74 9.84
N ILE A 186 -14.10 2.63 10.04
CA ILE A 186 -13.56 2.15 11.31
C ILE A 186 -13.36 3.30 12.32
N SER A 187 -13.41 2.97 13.60
CA SER A 187 -12.87 3.82 14.67
C SER A 187 -11.57 3.17 15.13
N PRO A 188 -10.41 3.80 14.93
CA PRO A 188 -9.13 3.20 15.28
C PRO A 188 -8.98 3.07 16.78
N ILE A 189 -8.49 1.93 17.22
CA ILE A 189 -8.19 1.64 18.61
C ILE A 189 -6.67 1.70 18.86
N GLU A 190 -6.22 1.19 20.02
CA GLU A 190 -4.82 1.23 20.45
C GLU A 190 -3.83 0.90 19.32
N LYS A 191 -2.84 1.75 19.08
CA LYS A 191 -1.77 1.58 18.09
C LYS A 191 -2.21 1.61 16.61
N GLU A 192 -3.50 1.50 16.28
CA GLU A 192 -3.95 1.38 14.87
C GLU A 192 -3.64 2.65 14.05
N GLY A 193 -3.80 3.85 14.62
CA GLY A 193 -3.43 5.08 13.92
C GLY A 193 -1.95 5.08 13.51
N LEU A 194 -1.05 4.66 14.42
CA LEU A 194 0.37 4.54 14.10
C LEU A 194 0.64 3.41 13.09
N ALA A 195 -0.04 2.27 13.21
CA ALA A 195 0.13 1.15 12.29
C ALA A 195 -0.28 1.50 10.85
N LEU A 196 -1.30 2.35 10.70
CA LEU A 196 -1.82 2.78 9.41
C LEU A 196 -0.90 3.76 8.67
N ILE A 197 -0.11 4.58 9.37
CA ILE A 197 0.73 5.60 8.73
C ILE A 197 2.20 5.22 8.63
N ASN A 198 2.65 4.16 9.30
CA ASN A 198 4.07 3.83 9.39
C ASN A 198 4.47 2.75 8.37
N GLY A 199 4.93 3.18 7.21
CA GLY A 199 5.38 2.31 6.14
C GLY A 199 5.80 3.06 4.88
N THR A 200 6.26 2.34 3.86
CA THR A 200 6.78 2.87 2.59
C THR A 200 5.88 2.47 1.41
N HIS A 201 4.57 2.43 1.65
CA HIS A 201 3.62 1.82 0.71
C HIS A 201 3.40 2.66 -0.55
N MET A 202 3.50 4.00 -0.46
CA MET A 202 3.44 4.88 -1.64
C MET A 202 4.67 4.67 -2.52
N MET A 203 5.87 4.74 -1.93
CA MET A 203 7.11 4.51 -2.67
C MET A 203 7.14 3.13 -3.32
N ALA A 204 6.71 2.09 -2.59
CA ALA A 204 6.66 0.72 -3.09
C ALA A 204 5.61 0.54 -4.21
N SER A 205 4.45 1.21 -4.11
CA SER A 205 3.44 1.22 -5.17
C SER A 205 3.98 1.84 -6.45
N ILE A 206 4.53 3.05 -6.37
CA ILE A 206 5.12 3.75 -7.52
C ILE A 206 6.24 2.90 -8.14
N ALA A 207 7.14 2.33 -7.32
CA ALA A 207 8.21 1.50 -7.82
C ALA A 207 7.70 0.22 -8.53
N SER A 208 6.66 -0.43 -7.99
CA SER A 208 6.09 -1.64 -8.58
C SER A 208 5.46 -1.36 -9.95
N LEU A 209 4.72 -0.26 -10.07
CA LEU A 209 4.10 0.16 -11.33
C LEU A 209 5.15 0.57 -12.36
N ALA A 210 6.15 1.37 -11.96
CA ALA A 210 7.23 1.80 -12.84
C ALA A 210 8.08 0.62 -13.34
N LEU A 211 8.38 -0.36 -12.49
CA LEU A 211 9.13 -1.57 -12.90
C LEU A 211 8.34 -2.41 -13.91
N ALA A 212 7.01 -2.51 -13.76
CA ALA A 212 6.17 -3.20 -14.75
C ALA A 212 6.21 -2.48 -16.12
N ASP A 213 6.14 -1.15 -16.12
CA ASP A 213 6.23 -0.36 -17.37
C ASP A 213 7.61 -0.47 -18.01
N ILE A 214 8.68 -0.43 -17.21
CA ILE A 214 10.06 -0.62 -17.69
C ILE A 214 10.22 -2.02 -18.33
N ALA A 215 9.66 -3.07 -17.74
CA ALA A 215 9.72 -4.40 -18.31
C ALA A 215 9.09 -4.45 -19.72
N ILE A 216 7.89 -3.87 -19.89
CA ILE A 216 7.21 -3.77 -21.19
C ILE A 216 8.04 -2.97 -22.20
N LEU A 217 8.61 -1.84 -21.77
CA LEU A 217 9.47 -1.02 -22.63
C LEU A 217 10.73 -1.77 -23.07
N CYS A 218 11.35 -2.53 -22.19
CA CYS A 218 12.52 -3.35 -22.53
C CYS A 218 12.16 -4.42 -23.57
N GLU A 219 11.05 -5.14 -23.39
CA GLU A 219 10.58 -6.14 -24.36
C GLU A 219 10.25 -5.51 -25.72
N ALA A 220 9.59 -4.35 -25.73
CA ALA A 220 9.28 -3.61 -26.94
C ALA A 220 10.56 -3.15 -27.66
N ALA A 221 11.58 -2.69 -26.92
CA ALA A 221 12.85 -2.26 -27.48
C ALA A 221 13.60 -3.43 -28.14
N VAL A 222 13.67 -4.59 -27.49
CA VAL A 222 14.30 -5.80 -28.06
C VAL A 222 13.55 -6.25 -29.32
N THR A 223 12.21 -6.37 -29.24
CA THR A 223 11.38 -6.80 -30.37
C THR A 223 11.50 -5.85 -31.57
N SER A 224 11.41 -4.54 -31.34
CA SER A 224 11.53 -3.56 -32.42
C SER A 224 12.91 -3.55 -33.07
N THR A 225 13.97 -3.79 -32.27
CA THR A 225 15.34 -3.91 -32.79
C THR A 225 15.48 -5.15 -33.69
N ALA A 226 14.96 -6.30 -33.22
CA ALA A 226 14.98 -7.52 -34.03
C ALA A 226 14.23 -7.35 -35.36
N MET A 227 13.04 -6.72 -35.32
CA MET A 227 12.26 -6.40 -36.53
C MET A 227 13.02 -5.45 -37.47
N ALA A 228 13.72 -4.44 -36.95
CA ALA A 228 14.49 -3.51 -37.75
C ALA A 228 15.68 -4.18 -38.45
N ILE A 229 16.38 -5.09 -37.77
CA ILE A 229 17.48 -5.88 -38.31
C ILE A 229 16.98 -6.74 -39.48
N ASP A 230 15.87 -7.44 -39.32
CA ASP A 230 15.27 -8.30 -40.34
C ASP A 230 14.78 -7.47 -41.55
N ALA A 231 14.03 -6.41 -41.31
CA ALA A 231 13.51 -5.54 -42.36
C ALA A 231 14.61 -4.86 -43.19
N ALA A 232 15.71 -4.45 -42.57
CA ALA A 232 16.86 -3.87 -43.22
C ALA A 232 17.77 -4.92 -43.88
N LYS A 233 17.51 -6.22 -43.69
CA LYS A 233 18.41 -7.31 -44.07
C LYS A 233 19.83 -7.07 -43.58
N ALA A 234 19.97 -6.56 -42.37
CA ALA A 234 21.24 -6.29 -41.74
C ALA A 234 21.93 -7.58 -41.31
N THR A 235 23.25 -7.51 -41.04
CA THR A 235 24.00 -8.65 -40.53
C THR A 235 23.62 -8.93 -39.07
N ASP A 236 23.60 -10.19 -38.69
CA ASP A 236 23.41 -10.68 -37.32
C ASP A 236 24.75 -11.06 -36.64
N THR A 237 25.89 -10.85 -37.34
CA THR A 237 27.20 -11.25 -36.81
C THR A 237 27.59 -10.59 -35.51
N PHE A 238 27.00 -9.44 -35.17
CA PHE A 238 27.22 -8.77 -33.87
C PHE A 238 26.49 -9.46 -32.69
N LEU A 239 25.60 -10.42 -32.96
CA LEU A 239 24.96 -11.27 -31.96
C LEU A 239 25.79 -12.53 -31.60
N ASP A 240 26.96 -12.72 -32.25
CA ASP A 240 27.83 -13.86 -31.96
C ASP A 240 28.22 -13.89 -30.46
N GLN A 241 27.91 -14.99 -29.82
CA GLN A 241 28.15 -15.19 -28.38
C GLN A 241 29.59 -14.89 -27.95
N ARG A 242 30.58 -15.13 -28.80
CA ARG A 242 32.00 -14.89 -28.53
C ARG A 242 32.29 -13.40 -28.28
N LEU A 243 31.55 -12.50 -28.95
CA LEU A 243 31.70 -11.05 -28.76
C LEU A 243 31.18 -10.64 -27.37
N HIS A 244 30.08 -11.21 -26.96
CA HIS A 244 29.47 -10.92 -25.66
C HIS A 244 30.25 -11.51 -24.50
N LEU A 245 30.81 -12.74 -24.68
CA LEU A 245 31.70 -13.34 -23.71
C LEU A 245 32.97 -12.50 -23.47
N ALA A 246 33.53 -11.91 -24.51
CA ALA A 246 34.68 -11.02 -24.41
C ALA A 246 34.41 -9.74 -23.61
N ARG A 247 33.14 -9.31 -23.48
CA ARG A 247 32.71 -8.13 -22.72
C ARG A 247 32.46 -8.40 -21.23
N VAL A 248 32.37 -9.68 -20.82
CA VAL A 248 32.18 -10.13 -19.45
C VAL A 248 30.90 -9.53 -18.78
N GLN A 249 29.88 -9.19 -19.58
CA GLN A 249 28.61 -8.63 -19.11
C GLN A 249 27.47 -9.62 -19.36
N SER A 250 27.01 -10.30 -18.30
CA SER A 250 25.96 -11.32 -18.40
C SER A 250 24.64 -10.78 -18.96
N GLY A 251 24.24 -9.57 -18.57
CA GLY A 251 23.02 -8.93 -19.07
C GLY A 251 23.07 -8.69 -20.58
N GLN A 252 24.24 -8.35 -21.14
CA GLN A 252 24.41 -8.18 -22.58
C GLN A 252 24.21 -9.51 -23.33
N GLN A 253 24.70 -10.61 -22.77
CA GLN A 253 24.51 -11.96 -23.35
C GLN A 253 23.01 -12.37 -23.35
N THR A 254 22.27 -11.99 -22.31
CA THR A 254 20.84 -12.33 -22.19
C THR A 254 20.00 -11.56 -23.22
N VAL A 255 20.36 -10.33 -23.55
CA VAL A 255 19.60 -9.47 -24.48
C VAL A 255 19.95 -9.77 -25.94
N ALA A 256 21.20 -10.15 -26.24
CA ALA A 256 21.65 -10.51 -27.58
C ALA A 256 21.12 -11.89 -28.02
#